data_73f5628276493d6547adbea6b7f3079b
#
_entry.id   73f5628276493d6547adbea6b7f3079b
#
_cell.length_a   1.000
_cell.length_b   1.000
_cell.length_c   1.000
_cell.angle_alpha   90.00
_cell.angle_beta   90.00
_cell.angle_gamma   90.00
#
_symmetry.space_group_name_H-M   'P 1'
#
loop_
_entity.id
_entity.type
_entity.pdbx_description
1 polymer ?
#
loop_
_entity_poly.entity_id
_entity_poly.type
_entity_poly.pdbx_seq_one_letter_code
_entity_poly.pdbx_strand_id
1 'polypeptide(L)'
;GLFMVGAGYYGHIAGAEVSFPIIFTLYTLSVAFFMPTIALANSVSYNALDKEGLSTVDVYPKIRVFGTIGFICSMWFVDLAGFQATSAQYVVSGILGIILGGYAFTLPNCPISKSDKKTSIVEAMGLKAFALFKDSRMAIFFIFSMLLGVALQITNGFANPFLGEFGGIPQYQETFGVKHSNILI
;
A
#
# COMPACT_ATOMS: atom_id res chain seq x y z
N GLY A 1 -4.64 -1.62 -11.12
CA GLY A 1 -3.71 -2.29 -12.04
C GLY A 1 -3.62 -1.59 -13.40
N LEU A 2 -4.73 -1.44 -14.14
CA LEU A 2 -4.72 -0.91 -15.52
C LEU A 2 -4.07 0.48 -15.64
N PHE A 3 -4.38 1.41 -14.76
CA PHE A 3 -3.77 2.75 -14.76
C PHE A 3 -2.26 2.72 -14.52
N MET A 4 -1.77 1.77 -13.70
CA MET A 4 -0.33 1.60 -13.48
C MET A 4 0.37 1.03 -14.71
N VAL A 5 -0.22 0.04 -15.38
CA VAL A 5 0.30 -0.46 -16.66
C VAL A 5 0.33 0.67 -17.69
N GLY A 6 -0.74 1.48 -17.76
CA GLY A 6 -0.79 2.66 -18.63
C GLY A 6 0.30 3.68 -18.34
N ALA A 7 0.57 3.96 -17.05
CA ALA A 7 1.64 4.87 -16.64
C ALA A 7 3.03 4.34 -17.04
N GLY A 8 3.26 3.04 -16.82
CA GLY A 8 4.52 2.40 -17.22
C GLY A 8 4.73 2.37 -18.73
N TYR A 9 3.69 2.07 -19.49
CA TYR A 9 3.71 2.07 -20.96
C TYR A 9 3.96 3.48 -21.51
N TYR A 10 3.27 4.48 -20.97
CA TYR A 10 3.51 5.87 -21.32
C TYR A 10 4.95 6.31 -21.01
N GLY A 11 5.48 5.98 -19.83
CA GLY A 11 6.85 6.29 -19.45
C GLY A 11 7.89 5.60 -20.34
N HIS A 12 7.57 4.41 -20.86
CA HIS A 12 8.45 3.70 -21.79
C HIS A 12 8.49 4.36 -23.19
N ILE A 13 7.34 4.80 -23.70
CA ILE A 13 7.24 5.44 -25.03
C ILE A 13 7.80 6.86 -25.00
N ALA A 14 7.43 7.65 -24.00
CA ALA A 14 7.80 9.06 -23.90
C ALA A 14 9.29 9.25 -23.57
N GLY A 15 9.98 8.25 -23.02
CA GLY A 15 11.41 8.29 -22.73
C GLY A 15 11.82 9.52 -21.91
N ALA A 16 12.57 10.44 -22.51
CA ALA A 16 13.02 11.67 -21.84
C ALA A 16 11.97 12.80 -21.83
N GLU A 17 10.92 12.72 -22.67
CA GLU A 17 9.87 13.74 -22.80
C GLU A 17 8.61 13.40 -21.99
N VAL A 18 8.80 12.74 -20.85
CA VAL A 18 7.69 12.34 -19.99
C VAL A 18 7.00 13.56 -19.39
N SER A 19 5.69 13.71 -19.66
CA SER A 19 4.88 14.75 -19.05
C SER A 19 4.47 14.36 -17.63
N PHE A 20 4.97 15.10 -16.63
CA PHE A 20 4.64 14.87 -15.22
C PHE A 20 3.13 14.85 -14.93
N PRO A 21 2.31 15.78 -15.46
CA PRO A 21 0.86 15.76 -15.21
C PRO A 21 0.17 14.47 -15.64
N ILE A 22 0.60 13.85 -16.72
CA ILE A 22 -0.01 12.61 -17.23
C ILE A 22 0.31 11.44 -16.30
N ILE A 23 1.58 11.26 -15.93
CA ILE A 23 1.98 10.22 -14.98
C ILE A 23 1.32 10.43 -13.63
N PHE A 24 1.32 11.67 -13.14
CA PHE A 24 0.70 12.01 -11.87
C PHE A 24 -0.80 11.69 -11.85
N THR A 25 -1.52 12.00 -12.93
CA THR A 25 -2.96 11.70 -13.04
C THR A 25 -3.21 10.19 -13.04
N LEU A 26 -2.46 9.42 -13.85
CA LEU A 26 -2.60 7.97 -13.92
C LEU A 26 -2.26 7.30 -12.59
N TYR A 27 -1.20 7.76 -11.94
CA TYR A 27 -0.79 7.29 -10.62
C TYR A 27 -1.85 7.59 -9.56
N THR A 28 -2.33 8.82 -9.50
CA THR A 28 -3.36 9.26 -8.54
C THR A 28 -4.65 8.46 -8.70
N LEU A 29 -5.11 8.25 -9.93
CA LEU A 29 -6.28 7.40 -10.19
C LEU A 29 -6.04 5.96 -9.72
N SER A 30 -4.86 5.41 -9.99
CA SER A 30 -4.52 4.06 -9.52
C SER A 30 -4.58 3.96 -7.99
N VAL A 31 -3.98 4.92 -7.28
CA VAL A 31 -3.97 4.97 -5.82
C VAL A 31 -5.39 5.17 -5.26
N ALA A 32 -6.19 6.05 -5.86
CA ALA A 32 -7.56 6.30 -5.44
C ALA A 32 -8.44 5.03 -5.48
N PHE A 33 -8.25 4.18 -6.49
CA PHE A 33 -8.96 2.90 -6.56
C PHE A 33 -8.32 1.80 -5.70
N PHE A 34 -7.01 1.87 -5.44
CA PHE A 34 -6.30 0.85 -4.67
C PHE A 34 -6.50 1.02 -3.15
N MET A 35 -6.48 2.24 -2.63
CA MET A 35 -6.58 2.49 -1.18
C MET A 35 -7.82 1.87 -0.52
N PRO A 36 -9.03 1.95 -1.09
CA PRO A 36 -10.19 1.28 -0.51
C PRO A 36 -10.07 -0.25 -0.47
N THR A 37 -9.31 -0.87 -1.38
CA THR A 37 -9.15 -2.33 -1.40
C THR A 37 -8.43 -2.86 -0.16
N ILE A 38 -7.55 -2.08 0.45
CA ILE A 38 -6.85 -2.45 1.69
C ILE A 38 -7.86 -2.60 2.84
N ALA A 39 -8.77 -1.63 2.97
CA ALA A 39 -9.82 -1.69 3.99
C ALA A 39 -10.78 -2.86 3.74
N LEU A 40 -11.15 -3.09 2.48
CA LEU A 40 -12.00 -4.22 2.09
C LEU A 40 -11.31 -5.56 2.37
N ALA A 41 -10.02 -5.70 2.08
CA ALA A 41 -9.26 -6.92 2.37
C ALA A 41 -9.25 -7.23 3.87
N ASN A 42 -9.06 -6.22 4.72
CA ASN A 42 -9.15 -6.37 6.17
C ASN A 42 -10.56 -6.82 6.60
N SER A 43 -11.60 -6.20 6.05
CA SER A 43 -13.00 -6.55 6.35
C SER A 43 -13.34 -7.98 5.95
N VAL A 44 -12.90 -8.41 4.76
CA VAL A 44 -13.09 -9.80 4.28
C VAL A 44 -12.37 -10.78 5.19
N SER A 45 -11.15 -10.47 5.60
CA SER A 45 -10.36 -11.31 6.51
C SER A 45 -11.05 -11.46 7.87
N TYR A 46 -11.57 -10.39 8.43
CA TYR A 46 -12.31 -10.44 9.70
C TYR A 46 -13.58 -11.26 9.58
N ASN A 47 -14.37 -11.06 8.52
CA ASN A 47 -15.58 -11.85 8.27
C ASN A 47 -15.28 -13.34 8.08
N ALA A 48 -14.19 -13.68 7.40
CA ALA A 48 -13.79 -15.07 7.20
C ALA A 48 -13.40 -15.74 8.52
N LEU A 49 -12.63 -15.05 9.37
CA LEU A 49 -12.26 -15.55 10.70
C LEU A 49 -13.48 -15.74 11.61
N ASP A 50 -14.40 -14.79 11.58
CA ASP A 50 -15.63 -14.83 12.40
C ASP A 50 -16.53 -16.01 11.99
N LYS A 51 -16.65 -16.30 10.69
CA LYS A 51 -17.39 -17.46 10.18
C LYS A 51 -16.81 -18.79 10.63
N GLU A 52 -15.49 -18.89 10.74
CA GLU A 52 -14.78 -20.09 11.23
C GLU A 52 -14.74 -20.16 12.76
N GLY A 53 -15.33 -19.20 13.47
CA GLY A 53 -15.31 -19.12 14.93
C GLY A 53 -13.93 -18.89 15.54
N LEU A 54 -12.98 -18.33 14.73
CA LEU A 54 -11.62 -18.05 15.16
C LEU A 54 -11.53 -16.66 15.79
N SER A 55 -10.72 -16.52 16.85
CA SER A 55 -10.43 -15.23 17.46
C SER A 55 -9.68 -14.34 16.48
N THR A 56 -10.32 -13.26 16.05
CA THR A 56 -9.71 -12.27 15.17
C THR A 56 -8.45 -11.66 15.78
N VAL A 57 -8.43 -11.45 17.10
CA VAL A 57 -7.31 -10.84 17.82
C VAL A 57 -6.07 -11.72 17.79
N ASP A 58 -6.23 -13.05 17.88
CA ASP A 58 -5.09 -13.98 17.96
C ASP A 58 -4.59 -14.44 16.58
N VAL A 59 -5.49 -14.55 15.62
CA VAL A 59 -5.21 -15.16 14.31
C VAL A 59 -4.86 -14.11 13.24
N TYR A 60 -5.56 -12.97 13.23
CA TYR A 60 -5.34 -11.94 12.22
C TYR A 60 -3.91 -11.40 12.15
N PRO A 61 -3.19 -11.14 13.27
CA PRO A 61 -1.81 -10.70 13.20
C PRO A 61 -0.90 -11.69 12.47
N LYS A 62 -1.13 -12.99 12.65
CA LYS A 62 -0.36 -14.05 11.97
C LYS A 62 -0.58 -14.04 10.46
N ILE A 63 -1.83 -13.85 10.04
CA ILE A 63 -2.18 -13.72 8.61
C ILE A 63 -1.52 -12.47 8.01
N ARG A 64 -1.54 -11.35 8.74
CA ARG A 64 -0.96 -10.08 8.28
C ARG A 64 0.56 -10.17 8.03
N VAL A 65 1.29 -11.05 8.71
CA VAL A 65 2.73 -11.28 8.47
C VAL A 65 3.00 -11.69 7.02
N PHE A 66 2.10 -12.48 6.40
CA PHE A 66 2.25 -12.85 4.98
C PHE A 66 2.21 -11.63 4.05
N GLY A 67 1.46 -10.59 4.40
CA GLY A 67 1.47 -9.32 3.67
C GLY A 67 2.85 -8.64 3.72
N THR A 68 3.49 -8.65 4.89
CA THR A 68 4.85 -8.11 5.05
C THR A 68 5.87 -8.93 4.26
N ILE A 69 5.78 -10.26 4.28
CA ILE A 69 6.64 -11.13 3.47
C ILE A 69 6.46 -10.84 1.98
N GLY A 70 5.22 -10.71 1.50
CA GLY A 70 4.93 -10.35 0.12
C GLY A 70 5.51 -9.00 -0.28
N PHE A 71 5.44 -8.02 0.61
CA PHE A 71 6.05 -6.70 0.42
C PHE A 71 7.58 -6.81 0.25
N ILE A 72 8.26 -7.51 1.17
CA ILE A 72 9.71 -7.71 1.11
C ILE A 72 10.10 -8.43 -0.19
N CYS A 73 9.41 -9.52 -0.54
CA CYS A 73 9.68 -10.26 -1.78
C CYS A 73 9.51 -9.38 -3.02
N SER A 74 8.49 -8.51 -3.04
CA SER A 74 8.25 -7.59 -4.16
C SER A 74 9.36 -6.56 -4.28
N MET A 75 9.85 -6.02 -3.16
CA MET A 75 10.96 -5.06 -3.16
C MET A 75 12.25 -5.70 -3.66
N TRP A 76 12.57 -6.90 -3.16
CA TRP A 76 13.73 -7.65 -3.61
C TRP A 76 13.65 -7.98 -5.11
N PHE A 77 12.48 -8.37 -5.58
CA PHE A 77 12.29 -8.65 -7.00
C PHE A 77 12.56 -7.42 -7.88
N VAL A 78 12.01 -6.27 -7.52
CA VAL A 78 12.22 -5.01 -8.27
C VAL A 78 13.68 -4.59 -8.24
N ASP A 79 14.37 -4.75 -7.10
CA ASP A 79 15.77 -4.40 -6.94
C ASP A 79 16.68 -5.31 -7.78
N LEU A 80 16.56 -6.64 -7.59
CA LEU A 80 17.38 -7.63 -8.30
C LEU A 80 17.14 -7.62 -9.81
N ALA A 81 15.93 -7.30 -10.26
CA ALA A 81 15.62 -7.14 -11.68
C ALA A 81 16.14 -5.82 -12.28
N GLY A 82 16.68 -4.90 -11.44
CA GLY A 82 17.19 -3.61 -11.89
C GLY A 82 16.12 -2.62 -12.32
N PHE A 83 14.88 -2.78 -11.86
CA PHE A 83 13.76 -1.94 -12.27
C PHE A 83 13.57 -0.69 -11.43
N GLN A 84 14.44 -0.42 -10.44
CA GLN A 84 14.33 0.68 -9.48
C GLN A 84 14.13 2.06 -10.11
N ALA A 85 14.90 2.37 -11.17
CA ALA A 85 14.88 3.68 -11.83
C ALA A 85 14.17 3.65 -13.20
N THR A 86 13.39 2.59 -13.48
CA THR A 86 12.79 2.37 -14.79
C THR A 86 11.26 2.43 -14.71
N SER A 87 10.62 2.81 -15.82
CA SER A 87 9.15 2.72 -15.96
C SER A 87 8.59 1.30 -15.78
N ALA A 88 9.45 0.28 -15.88
CA ALA A 88 9.09 -1.13 -15.69
C ALA A 88 8.51 -1.42 -14.30
N GLN A 89 8.92 -0.70 -13.24
CA GLN A 89 8.33 -0.85 -11.91
C GLN A 89 6.82 -0.59 -11.88
N TYR A 90 6.34 0.38 -12.67
CA TYR A 90 4.90 0.67 -12.80
C TYR A 90 4.16 -0.47 -13.50
N VAL A 91 4.78 -1.06 -14.52
CA VAL A 91 4.21 -2.21 -15.24
C VAL A 91 4.10 -3.42 -14.32
N VAL A 92 5.17 -3.74 -13.58
CA VAL A 92 5.17 -4.86 -12.60
C VAL A 92 4.07 -4.66 -11.55
N SER A 93 3.99 -3.47 -10.96
CA SER A 93 2.95 -3.12 -9.98
C SER A 93 1.55 -3.24 -10.59
N GLY A 94 1.38 -2.80 -11.84
CA GLY A 94 0.12 -2.89 -12.56
C GLY A 94 -0.31 -4.33 -12.85
N ILE A 95 0.61 -5.20 -13.26
CA ILE A 95 0.36 -6.63 -13.49
C ILE A 95 -0.04 -7.32 -12.20
N LEU A 96 0.69 -7.10 -11.10
CA LEU A 96 0.34 -7.65 -9.79
C LEU A 96 -1.04 -7.17 -9.33
N GLY A 97 -1.40 -5.90 -9.59
CA GLY A 97 -2.71 -5.37 -9.31
C GLY A 97 -3.84 -6.01 -10.15
N ILE A 98 -3.57 -6.42 -11.39
CA ILE A 98 -4.53 -7.14 -12.23
C ILE A 98 -4.71 -8.57 -11.72
N ILE A 99 -3.62 -9.25 -11.36
CA ILE A 99 -3.64 -10.59 -10.77
C ILE A 99 -4.45 -10.58 -9.47
N LEU A 100 -4.21 -9.57 -8.60
CA LEU A 100 -4.98 -9.38 -7.37
C LEU A 100 -6.47 -9.19 -7.67
N GLY A 101 -6.80 -8.40 -8.70
CA GLY A 101 -8.18 -8.21 -9.15
C GLY A 101 -8.83 -9.52 -9.60
N GLY A 102 -8.12 -10.36 -10.35
CA GLY A 102 -8.56 -11.70 -10.73
C GLY A 102 -8.77 -12.61 -9.52
N TYR A 103 -7.83 -12.59 -8.59
CA TYR A 103 -7.93 -13.37 -7.34
C TYR A 103 -9.12 -12.94 -6.48
N ALA A 104 -9.52 -11.66 -6.52
CA ALA A 104 -10.65 -11.16 -5.75
C ALA A 104 -11.98 -11.89 -6.09
N PHE A 105 -12.13 -12.43 -7.29
CA PHE A 105 -13.32 -13.22 -7.68
C PHE A 105 -13.35 -14.62 -7.01
N THR A 106 -12.26 -15.08 -6.47
CA THR A 106 -12.17 -16.38 -5.76
C THR A 106 -12.45 -16.24 -4.26
N LEU A 107 -12.58 -15.00 -3.76
CA LEU A 107 -12.84 -14.75 -2.34
C LEU A 107 -14.25 -15.23 -1.95
N PRO A 108 -14.41 -15.75 -0.71
CA PRO A 108 -15.72 -16.17 -0.23
C PRO A 108 -16.68 -15.00 -0.14
N ASN A 109 -17.97 -15.28 -0.44
CA ASN A 109 -19.03 -14.28 -0.33
C ASN A 109 -19.18 -13.81 1.12
N CYS A 110 -18.94 -12.53 1.35
CA CYS A 110 -19.20 -11.91 2.64
C CYS A 110 -20.67 -11.45 2.70
N PRO A 111 -21.39 -11.75 3.79
CA PRO A 111 -22.78 -11.27 3.95
C PRO A 111 -22.75 -9.75 4.01
N ILE A 112 -23.51 -9.13 3.12
CA ILE A 112 -23.71 -7.69 3.14
C ILE A 112 -24.79 -7.43 4.21
N SER A 113 -24.40 -6.89 5.35
CA SER A 113 -25.35 -6.38 6.34
C SER A 113 -25.99 -5.12 5.76
N LYS A 114 -27.18 -5.29 5.14
CA LYS A 114 -28.00 -4.14 4.77
C LYS A 114 -28.53 -3.53 6.06
N SER A 115 -28.00 -2.38 6.44
CA SER A 115 -28.62 -1.56 7.48
C SER A 115 -29.91 -0.98 6.93
N ASP A 116 -31.07 -1.46 7.39
CA ASP A 116 -32.39 -0.92 7.04
C ASP A 116 -32.64 0.50 7.59
N LYS A 117 -31.69 1.02 8.36
CA LYS A 117 -31.75 2.40 8.87
C LYS A 117 -31.09 3.33 7.84
N LYS A 118 -31.79 4.43 7.51
CA LYS A 118 -31.20 5.57 6.77
C LYS A 118 -29.92 5.99 7.51
N THR A 119 -28.81 5.49 7.06
CA THR A 119 -27.49 5.81 7.65
C THR A 119 -27.21 7.27 7.37
N SER A 120 -27.05 8.08 8.40
CA SER A 120 -26.62 9.48 8.24
C SER A 120 -25.27 9.51 7.51
N ILE A 121 -25.04 10.54 6.69
CA ILE A 121 -23.75 10.75 5.99
C ILE A 121 -22.58 10.66 6.98
N VAL A 122 -22.75 11.20 8.19
CA VAL A 122 -21.78 11.13 9.30
C VAL A 122 -21.46 9.68 9.70
N GLU A 123 -22.46 8.81 9.68
CA GLU A 123 -22.33 7.39 9.98
C GLU A 123 -21.65 6.61 8.84
N ALA A 124 -22.06 6.92 7.59
CA ALA A 124 -21.49 6.33 6.41
C ALA A 124 -20.00 6.68 6.22
N MET A 125 -19.60 7.88 6.63
CA MET A 125 -18.21 8.34 6.60
C MET A 125 -17.39 7.86 7.82
N GLY A 126 -17.98 7.12 8.75
CA GLY A 126 -17.29 6.63 9.93
C GLY A 126 -16.94 7.73 10.96
N LEU A 127 -17.49 8.95 10.81
CA LEU A 127 -17.18 10.08 11.71
C LEU A 127 -17.60 9.83 13.16
N LYS A 128 -18.48 8.85 13.42
CA LYS A 128 -18.77 8.39 14.78
C LYS A 128 -17.55 7.87 15.54
N ALA A 129 -16.52 7.39 14.81
CA ALA A 129 -15.27 6.96 15.43
C ALA A 129 -14.56 8.09 16.18
N PHE A 130 -14.76 9.36 15.76
CA PHE A 130 -14.21 10.51 16.49
C PHE A 130 -14.83 10.68 17.89
N ALA A 131 -15.97 10.08 18.16
CA ALA A 131 -16.52 10.07 19.51
C ALA A 131 -15.65 9.30 20.52
N LEU A 132 -14.80 8.39 20.03
CA LEU A 132 -13.83 7.66 20.85
C LEU A 132 -12.74 8.57 21.43
N PHE A 133 -12.48 9.73 20.81
CA PHE A 133 -11.54 10.72 21.34
C PHE A 133 -12.03 11.39 22.65
N LYS A 134 -13.29 11.19 23.04
CA LYS A 134 -13.80 11.64 24.35
C LYS A 134 -13.20 10.85 25.50
N ASP A 135 -12.80 9.60 25.26
CA ASP A 135 -12.04 8.81 26.25
C ASP A 135 -10.55 9.15 26.10
N SER A 136 -9.95 9.66 27.17
CA SER A 136 -8.56 10.09 27.22
C SER A 136 -7.59 8.96 26.85
N ARG A 137 -7.86 7.72 27.25
CA ARG A 137 -7.01 6.56 26.93
C ARG A 137 -7.03 6.25 25.44
N MET A 138 -8.21 6.28 24.84
CA MET A 138 -8.38 6.06 23.40
C MET A 138 -7.77 7.21 22.60
N ALA A 139 -7.93 8.45 23.04
CA ALA A 139 -7.32 9.62 22.41
C ALA A 139 -5.79 9.51 22.36
N ILE A 140 -5.15 9.14 23.49
CA ILE A 140 -3.71 8.94 23.56
C ILE A 140 -3.27 7.83 22.60
N PHE A 141 -3.98 6.71 22.57
CA PHE A 141 -3.70 5.60 21.65
C PHE A 141 -3.78 6.03 20.19
N PHE A 142 -4.82 6.76 19.80
CA PHE A 142 -4.98 7.26 18.42
C PHE A 142 -3.88 8.24 18.04
N ILE A 143 -3.55 9.19 18.91
CA ILE A 143 -2.46 10.16 18.66
C ILE A 143 -1.13 9.43 18.51
N PHE A 144 -0.82 8.50 19.39
CA PHE A 144 0.40 7.69 19.32
C PHE A 144 0.47 6.90 18.00
N SER A 145 -0.61 6.21 17.63
CA SER A 145 -0.69 5.45 16.38
C SER A 145 -0.54 6.33 15.14
N MET A 146 -1.12 7.53 15.18
CA MET A 146 -0.99 8.51 14.09
C MET A 146 0.45 9.01 13.97
N LEU A 147 1.10 9.37 15.07
CA LEU A 147 2.49 9.82 15.08
C LEU A 147 3.45 8.72 14.61
N LEU A 148 3.22 7.48 15.04
CA LEU A 148 3.98 6.32 14.58
C LEU A 148 3.83 6.11 13.07
N GLY A 149 2.60 6.22 12.55
CA GLY A 149 2.33 6.14 11.11
C GLY A 149 3.03 7.23 10.31
N VAL A 150 3.04 8.47 10.81
CA VAL A 150 3.76 9.60 10.20
C VAL A 150 5.28 9.32 10.18
N ALA A 151 5.85 8.88 11.30
CA ALA A 151 7.27 8.56 11.38
C ALA A 151 7.67 7.46 10.38
N LEU A 152 6.90 6.37 10.32
CA LEU A 152 7.11 5.30 9.34
C LEU A 152 7.01 5.80 7.90
N GLN A 153 6.01 6.63 7.59
CA GLN A 153 5.82 7.14 6.23
C GLN A 153 6.95 8.06 5.80
N ILE A 154 7.45 8.91 6.70
CA ILE A 154 8.61 9.77 6.42
C ILE A 154 9.84 8.91 6.15
N THR A 155 10.12 7.91 6.99
CA THR A 155 11.26 7.02 6.81
C THR A 155 11.17 6.28 5.47
N ASN A 156 10.05 5.64 5.18
CA ASN A 156 9.86 4.89 3.94
C ASN A 156 9.89 5.78 2.68
N GLY A 157 9.36 7.01 2.77
CA GLY A 157 9.30 7.93 1.63
C GLY A 157 10.63 8.60 1.29
N PHE A 158 11.46 8.87 2.31
CA PHE A 158 12.70 9.64 2.12
C PHE A 158 13.98 8.81 2.21
N ALA A 159 13.93 7.56 2.69
CA ALA A 159 15.12 6.74 2.83
C ALA A 159 15.78 6.44 1.47
N ASN A 160 15.01 6.12 0.45
CA ASN A 160 15.52 5.87 -0.91
C ASN A 160 16.18 7.10 -1.55
N PRO A 161 15.53 8.28 -1.63
CA PRO A 161 16.16 9.50 -2.09
C PRO A 161 17.43 9.86 -1.30
N PHE A 162 17.39 9.72 0.03
CA PHE A 162 18.53 9.98 0.90
C PHE A 162 19.72 9.08 0.58
N LEU A 163 19.50 7.77 0.46
CA LEU A 163 20.57 6.83 0.07
C LEU A 163 21.06 7.08 -1.36
N GLY A 164 20.17 7.49 -2.26
CA GLY A 164 20.49 7.83 -3.64
C GLY A 164 21.47 9.01 -3.78
N GLU A 165 21.43 9.99 -2.86
CA GLU A 165 22.38 11.10 -2.85
C GLU A 165 23.83 10.63 -2.62
N PHE A 166 24.03 9.59 -1.83
CA PHE A 166 25.37 8.99 -1.64
C PHE A 166 25.86 8.26 -2.89
N GLY A 167 24.99 7.85 -3.80
CA GLY A 167 25.33 7.29 -5.10
C GLY A 167 26.08 8.26 -6.01
N GLY A 168 25.94 9.59 -5.81
CA GLY A 168 26.70 10.62 -6.47
C GLY A 168 28.17 10.74 -5.99
N ILE A 169 28.52 10.12 -4.87
CA ILE A 169 29.86 10.18 -4.27
C ILE A 169 30.63 8.91 -4.66
N PRO A 170 31.74 8.99 -5.42
CA PRO A 170 32.47 7.82 -5.93
C PRO A 170 32.86 6.81 -4.85
N GLN A 171 33.14 7.29 -3.66
CA GLN A 171 33.54 6.47 -2.51
C GLN A 171 32.46 5.49 -2.03
N TYR A 172 31.17 5.85 -2.24
CA TYR A 172 30.03 5.08 -1.71
C TYR A 172 29.25 4.33 -2.78
N GLN A 173 29.52 4.55 -4.08
CA GLN A 173 28.79 3.95 -5.20
C GLN A 173 28.76 2.43 -5.17
N GLU A 174 29.86 1.79 -4.75
CA GLU A 174 29.98 0.33 -4.68
C GLU A 174 29.48 -0.24 -3.34
N THR A 175 29.04 0.61 -2.41
CA THR A 175 28.53 0.17 -1.13
C THR A 175 27.17 -0.53 -1.32
N PHE A 176 27.01 -1.71 -0.74
CA PHE A 176 25.79 -2.52 -0.85
C PHE A 176 24.51 -1.71 -0.55
N GLY A 177 24.54 -0.87 0.48
CA GLY A 177 23.41 -0.05 0.88
C GLY A 177 23.00 1.02 -0.12
N VAL A 178 23.93 1.56 -0.91
CA VAL A 178 23.65 2.54 -1.97
C VAL A 178 23.14 1.84 -3.22
N LYS A 179 23.79 0.73 -3.60
CA LYS A 179 23.45 -0.05 -4.79
C LYS A 179 22.10 -0.76 -4.68
N HIS A 180 21.76 -1.21 -3.49
CA HIS A 180 20.54 -1.97 -3.17
C HIS A 180 19.70 -1.27 -2.10
N SER A 181 19.46 0.03 -2.28
CA SER A 181 18.75 0.85 -1.28
C SER A 181 17.35 0.32 -0.95
N ASN A 182 16.64 -0.24 -1.94
CA ASN A 182 15.32 -0.82 -1.76
C ASN A 182 15.29 -2.09 -0.87
N ILE A 183 16.44 -2.77 -0.72
CA ILE A 183 16.51 -3.97 0.14
C ILE A 183 16.65 -3.59 1.61
N LEU A 184 17.16 -2.38 1.90
CA LEU A 184 17.44 -1.92 3.26
C LEU A 184 16.27 -1.18 3.92
N ILE A 185 15.25 -0.82 3.17
CA ILE A 185 14.06 -0.09 3.61
C ILE A 185 12.90 -1.05 3.84
#